data_85d8d5cd59edf8457403b7c41da5bd87
#
_entry.id   85d8d5cd59edf8457403b7c41da5bd87
#
_cell.length_a   1.000
_cell.length_b   1.000
_cell.length_c   1.000
_cell.angle_alpha   90.00
_cell.angle_beta   90.00
_cell.angle_gamma   90.00
#
_symmetry.space_group_name_H-M   'P 1'
#
loop_
_entity.id
_entity.type
_entity.pdbx_description
1 polymer ?
#
loop_
_entity_poly.entity_id
_entity_poly.type
_entity_poly.pdbx_seq_one_letter_code
_entity_poly.pdbx_strand_id
1 'polypeptide(L)'
;MADPPAQSCFWPDGSQDTKRKTAMKTEELRALQAPLKDRYKTEPHAALITLKAQGRLGEGVTCKVETGKALVAAGLHPATGGNGLEACSGDMLLEALVACAGVTLNAVATATGIVIREGTVSAEGDLDFRGTLGVDKSVPVGFQRIRLHFDLDTDASNEQLNTLMRLTERYCVVYQTLCTPPEMNVSHRAVGR
;
A
#
# COMPACT_ATOMS: atom_id res chain seq x y z
N MET A 1 -15.81 32.37 -10.87
CA MET A 1 -14.51 31.90 -10.32
C MET A 1 -14.22 30.59 -11.03
N ALA A 2 -13.15 30.53 -11.79
CA ALA A 2 -12.80 29.34 -12.57
C ALA A 2 -12.02 28.37 -11.68
N ASP A 3 -12.38 27.10 -11.71
CA ASP A 3 -11.65 26.03 -11.04
C ASP A 3 -10.19 25.95 -11.53
N PRO A 4 -9.21 25.73 -10.63
CA PRO A 4 -7.84 25.51 -11.03
C PRO A 4 -7.74 24.15 -11.76
N PRO A 5 -6.89 24.01 -12.79
CA PRO A 5 -6.75 22.78 -13.53
C PRO A 5 -6.16 21.69 -12.65
N ALA A 6 -6.73 20.48 -12.74
CA ALA A 6 -6.21 19.28 -12.12
C ALA A 6 -4.76 19.07 -12.57
N GLN A 7 -3.83 19.07 -11.62
CA GLN A 7 -2.44 18.72 -11.87
C GLN A 7 -2.37 17.21 -12.12
N SER A 8 -2.25 16.83 -13.39
CA SER A 8 -1.92 15.47 -13.79
C SER A 8 -0.53 15.11 -13.25
N CYS A 9 -0.47 14.13 -12.34
CA CYS A 9 0.80 13.51 -11.96
C CYS A 9 1.42 12.86 -13.20
N PHE A 10 2.41 13.53 -13.75
CA PHE A 10 3.17 13.06 -14.90
C PHE A 10 4.15 11.98 -14.42
N TRP A 11 3.84 10.73 -14.73
CA TRP A 11 4.84 9.65 -14.63
C TRP A 11 5.82 9.83 -15.79
N PRO A 12 7.14 9.90 -15.53
CA PRO A 12 8.09 9.94 -16.63
C PRO A 12 7.96 8.66 -17.45
N ASP A 13 7.83 8.84 -18.77
CA ASP A 13 7.82 7.76 -19.75
C ASP A 13 9.09 6.91 -19.58
N GLY A 14 8.92 5.73 -19.02
CA GLY A 14 9.96 4.74 -18.76
C GLY A 14 10.37 3.97 -20.02
N SER A 15 10.56 4.64 -21.14
CA SER A 15 11.12 4.04 -22.34
C SER A 15 12.64 3.93 -22.24
N GLN A 16 13.13 2.97 -21.44
CA GLN A 16 14.44 2.31 -21.63
C GLN A 16 14.69 1.33 -20.48
N ASP A 17 14.15 0.15 -20.54
CA ASP A 17 14.84 -1.12 -20.23
C ASP A 17 13.94 -2.32 -20.61
N THR A 18 13.90 -2.66 -21.89
CA THR A 18 13.28 -3.89 -22.39
C THR A 18 14.16 -5.10 -22.11
N LYS A 19 14.59 -5.31 -20.86
CA LYS A 19 14.89 -6.64 -20.37
C LYS A 19 13.56 -7.31 -20.07
N ARG A 20 13.12 -8.19 -20.97
CA ARG A 20 12.01 -9.11 -20.76
C ARG A 20 12.12 -9.68 -19.35
N LYS A 21 11.34 -9.12 -18.41
CA LYS A 21 11.20 -9.71 -17.08
C LYS A 21 10.61 -11.09 -17.30
N THR A 22 11.43 -12.13 -17.11
CA THR A 22 10.95 -13.52 -17.17
C THR A 22 9.92 -13.65 -16.07
N ALA A 23 8.66 -13.83 -16.43
CA ALA A 23 7.59 -14.02 -15.44
C ALA A 23 7.92 -15.26 -14.61
N MET A 24 7.78 -15.14 -13.29
CA MET A 24 7.98 -16.27 -12.37
C MET A 24 6.99 -17.40 -12.70
N LYS A 25 7.48 -18.61 -12.88
CA LYS A 25 6.64 -19.78 -13.15
C LYS A 25 5.96 -20.28 -11.88
N THR A 26 4.82 -20.92 -12.04
CA THR A 26 4.06 -21.51 -10.91
C THR A 26 4.90 -22.47 -10.08
N GLU A 27 5.69 -23.32 -10.78
CA GLU A 27 6.59 -24.30 -10.15
C GLU A 27 7.69 -23.62 -9.33
N GLU A 28 8.27 -22.53 -9.83
CA GLU A 28 9.29 -21.73 -9.14
C GLU A 28 8.72 -21.11 -7.86
N LEU A 29 7.53 -20.50 -7.93
CA LEU A 29 6.85 -19.94 -6.77
C LEU A 29 6.52 -21.04 -5.74
N ARG A 30 5.99 -22.17 -6.19
CA ARG A 30 5.69 -23.32 -5.30
C ARG A 30 6.95 -23.88 -4.63
N ALA A 31 8.05 -24.02 -5.37
CA ALA A 31 9.33 -24.49 -4.82
C ALA A 31 9.88 -23.56 -3.74
N LEU A 32 9.74 -22.23 -3.91
CA LEU A 32 10.14 -21.23 -2.91
C LEU A 32 9.27 -21.28 -1.67
N GLN A 33 7.96 -21.47 -1.83
CA GLN A 33 7.00 -21.39 -0.72
C GLN A 33 6.79 -22.71 0.04
N ALA A 34 7.01 -23.88 -0.61
CA ALA A 34 6.76 -25.20 0.00
C ALA A 34 7.52 -25.39 1.32
N PRO A 35 8.84 -25.15 1.41
CA PRO A 35 9.57 -25.36 2.65
C PRO A 35 9.10 -24.42 3.78
N LEU A 36 8.68 -23.19 3.44
CA LEU A 36 8.13 -22.26 4.40
C LEU A 36 6.76 -22.72 4.92
N LYS A 37 5.88 -23.15 4.02
CA LYS A 37 4.56 -23.69 4.37
C LYS A 37 4.66 -24.93 5.26
N ASP A 38 5.59 -25.82 4.97
CA ASP A 38 5.77 -27.04 5.76
C ASP A 38 6.35 -26.71 7.15
N ARG A 39 7.31 -25.79 7.22
CA ARG A 39 7.83 -25.30 8.49
C ARG A 39 6.74 -24.64 9.33
N TYR A 40 5.89 -23.80 8.76
CA TYR A 40 4.84 -23.10 9.49
C TYR A 40 3.70 -24.01 9.98
N LYS A 41 3.53 -25.19 9.36
CA LYS A 41 2.59 -26.23 9.89
C LYS A 41 3.13 -26.88 11.14
N THR A 42 4.42 -27.14 11.21
CA THR A 42 5.08 -27.81 12.35
C THR A 42 5.50 -26.82 13.43
N GLU A 43 5.83 -25.58 13.05
CA GLU A 43 6.31 -24.51 13.92
C GLU A 43 5.49 -23.22 13.68
N PRO A 44 4.21 -23.13 14.11
CA PRO A 44 3.36 -21.97 13.82
C PRO A 44 3.94 -20.64 14.30
N HIS A 45 4.70 -20.62 15.40
CA HIS A 45 5.37 -19.42 15.92
C HIS A 45 6.45 -18.88 14.97
N ALA A 46 7.05 -19.71 14.12
CA ALA A 46 8.03 -19.27 13.15
C ALA A 46 7.42 -18.39 12.03
N ALA A 47 6.08 -18.40 11.88
CA ALA A 47 5.36 -17.52 10.97
C ALA A 47 5.06 -16.12 11.57
N LEU A 48 5.23 -15.95 12.88
CA LEU A 48 4.99 -14.67 13.55
C LEU A 48 6.20 -13.77 13.40
N ILE A 49 6.09 -12.79 12.51
CA ILE A 49 7.15 -11.84 12.22
C ILE A 49 6.70 -10.43 12.64
N THR A 50 7.52 -9.76 13.43
CA THR A 50 7.31 -8.35 13.77
C THR A 50 8.00 -7.47 12.74
N LEU A 51 7.23 -6.75 11.95
CA LEU A 51 7.74 -5.69 11.07
C LEU A 51 7.90 -4.41 11.88
N LYS A 52 8.92 -3.61 11.56
CA LYS A 52 9.25 -2.38 12.28
C LYS A 52 9.43 -1.25 11.31
N ALA A 53 8.96 -0.07 11.69
CA ALA A 53 9.24 1.19 11.02
C ALA A 53 9.74 2.18 12.06
N GLN A 54 10.66 3.07 11.67
CA GLN A 54 11.23 4.12 12.51
C GLN A 54 11.29 5.42 11.74
N GLY A 55 10.97 6.51 12.41
CA GLY A 55 11.11 7.85 11.86
C GLY A 55 11.74 8.78 12.91
N ARG A 56 12.38 9.84 12.41
CA ARG A 56 12.97 10.93 13.24
C ARG A 56 12.22 12.22 12.94
N LEU A 57 11.89 12.94 14.00
CA LEU A 57 11.29 14.27 13.86
C LEU A 57 12.27 15.21 13.14
N GLY A 58 11.78 15.95 12.15
CA GLY A 58 12.50 16.95 11.40
C GLY A 58 12.17 18.37 11.85
N GLU A 59 12.62 19.35 11.09
CA GLU A 59 12.28 20.75 11.34
C GLU A 59 10.84 21.06 10.98
N GLY A 60 10.21 21.96 11.72
CA GLY A 60 8.81 22.33 11.53
C GLY A 60 7.87 21.14 11.77
N VAL A 61 6.98 20.86 10.81
CA VAL A 61 5.95 19.82 10.89
C VAL A 61 6.28 18.63 9.97
N THR A 62 7.52 18.11 10.07
CA THR A 62 8.03 17.01 9.24
C THR A 62 8.47 15.81 10.06
N CYS A 63 8.57 14.65 9.42
CA CYS A 63 9.16 13.42 9.96
C CYS A 63 9.90 12.68 8.83
N LYS A 64 11.12 12.25 9.10
CA LYS A 64 11.93 11.46 8.17
C LYS A 64 11.75 9.98 8.50
N VAL A 65 11.18 9.20 7.58
CA VAL A 65 10.88 7.78 7.77
C VAL A 65 11.88 6.93 7.00
N GLU A 66 12.46 5.95 7.68
CA GLU A 66 13.34 4.96 7.06
C GLU A 66 12.49 3.83 6.45
N THR A 67 12.46 3.71 5.11
CA THR A 67 11.65 2.72 4.40
C THR A 67 12.44 1.45 4.03
N GLY A 68 13.60 1.23 4.66
CA GLY A 68 14.50 0.12 4.38
C GLY A 68 15.41 0.32 3.16
N LYS A 69 14.97 1.05 2.14
CA LYS A 69 15.77 1.37 0.93
C LYS A 69 15.88 2.86 0.63
N ALA A 70 15.00 3.67 1.22
CA ALA A 70 14.98 5.11 1.03
C ALA A 70 14.59 5.81 2.33
N LEU A 71 15.03 7.07 2.47
CA LEU A 71 14.59 7.96 3.53
C LEU A 71 13.53 8.90 2.94
N VAL A 72 12.32 8.87 3.49
CA VAL A 72 11.21 9.72 3.07
C VAL A 72 10.95 10.78 4.14
N ALA A 73 10.93 12.05 3.75
CA ALA A 73 10.45 13.13 4.61
C ALA A 73 8.94 13.26 4.43
N ALA A 74 8.19 13.06 5.50
CA ALA A 74 6.76 13.27 5.53
C ALA A 74 6.42 14.61 6.18
N GLY A 75 5.43 15.30 5.63
CA GLY A 75 4.96 16.60 6.12
C GLY A 75 3.45 16.73 6.05
N LEU A 76 2.96 17.92 6.38
CA LEU A 76 1.53 18.22 6.30
C LEU A 76 1.08 18.29 4.85
N HIS A 77 -0.11 17.75 4.59
CA HIS A 77 -0.80 17.95 3.32
C HIS A 77 -1.09 19.46 3.09
N PRO A 78 -1.02 19.99 1.84
CA PRO A 78 -1.31 21.39 1.56
C PRO A 78 -2.66 21.86 2.10
N ALA A 79 -3.69 21.02 2.06
CA ALA A 79 -5.02 21.34 2.62
C ALA A 79 -5.03 21.50 4.16
N THR A 80 -3.94 21.16 4.85
CA THR A 80 -3.74 21.37 6.29
C THR A 80 -2.61 22.36 6.59
N GLY A 81 -2.17 23.14 5.59
CA GLY A 81 -1.15 24.18 5.73
C GLY A 81 0.27 23.71 5.43
N GLY A 82 0.46 22.53 4.85
CA GLY A 82 1.76 22.08 4.37
C GLY A 82 2.20 22.81 3.09
N ASN A 83 3.50 22.78 2.82
CA ASN A 83 4.11 23.41 1.63
C ASN A 83 4.04 22.53 0.39
N GLY A 84 3.67 21.24 0.53
CA GLY A 84 3.62 20.24 -0.54
C GLY A 84 4.97 19.71 -1.02
N LEU A 85 6.05 19.99 -0.29
CA LEU A 85 7.39 19.49 -0.65
C LEU A 85 7.71 18.13 -0.04
N GLU A 86 7.05 17.78 1.07
CA GLU A 86 7.19 16.51 1.76
C GLU A 86 6.05 15.55 1.36
N ALA A 87 6.30 14.25 1.52
CA ALA A 87 5.28 13.23 1.28
C ALA A 87 4.12 13.34 2.28
N CYS A 88 2.89 13.21 1.80
CA CYS A 88 1.73 13.11 2.68
C CYS A 88 1.61 11.67 3.24
N SER A 89 1.46 11.54 4.56
CA SER A 89 1.31 10.22 5.19
C SER A 89 0.03 9.49 4.75
N GLY A 90 -1.01 10.24 4.37
CA GLY A 90 -2.22 9.66 3.76
C GLY A 90 -1.92 9.01 2.41
N ASP A 91 -1.15 9.69 1.54
CA ASP A 91 -0.71 9.13 0.26
C ASP A 91 0.17 7.89 0.47
N MET A 92 1.10 7.94 1.44
CA MET A 92 1.94 6.78 1.78
C MET A 92 1.13 5.55 2.21
N LEU A 93 -0.02 5.73 2.86
CA LEU A 93 -0.92 4.63 3.20
C LEU A 93 -1.57 4.02 1.95
N LEU A 94 -2.01 4.86 1.00
CA LEU A 94 -2.56 4.42 -0.28
C LEU A 94 -1.47 3.76 -1.15
N GLU A 95 -0.26 4.30 -1.17
CA GLU A 95 0.90 3.71 -1.85
C GLU A 95 1.22 2.31 -1.28
N ALA A 96 1.19 2.15 0.04
CA ALA A 96 1.38 0.86 0.69
C ALA A 96 0.27 -0.14 0.30
N LEU A 97 -0.98 0.32 0.21
CA LEU A 97 -2.10 -0.50 -0.25
C LEU A 97 -1.90 -0.96 -1.70
N VAL A 98 -1.58 -0.04 -2.61
CA VAL A 98 -1.31 -0.34 -4.04
C VAL A 98 -0.17 -1.33 -4.18
N ALA A 99 0.95 -1.10 -3.49
CA ALA A 99 2.11 -1.99 -3.53
C ALA A 99 1.77 -3.40 -3.04
N CYS A 100 1.09 -3.52 -1.89
CA CYS A 100 0.71 -4.81 -1.32
C CYS A 100 -0.31 -5.53 -2.21
N ALA A 101 -1.34 -4.83 -2.70
CA ALA A 101 -2.36 -5.39 -3.57
C ALA A 101 -1.78 -5.90 -4.90
N GLY A 102 -0.89 -5.12 -5.53
CA GLY A 102 -0.23 -5.50 -6.77
C GLY A 102 0.66 -6.73 -6.62
N VAL A 103 1.48 -6.79 -5.57
CA VAL A 103 2.30 -7.98 -5.28
C VAL A 103 1.43 -9.21 -5.00
N THR A 104 0.36 -9.04 -4.22
CA THR A 104 -0.57 -10.12 -3.89
C THR A 104 -1.31 -10.62 -5.13
N LEU A 105 -1.78 -9.71 -5.98
CA LEU A 105 -2.42 -10.04 -7.26
C LEU A 105 -1.52 -10.91 -8.13
N ASN A 106 -0.26 -10.49 -8.31
CA ASN A 106 0.72 -11.24 -9.11
C ASN A 106 1.02 -12.62 -8.51
N ALA A 107 1.14 -12.72 -7.19
CA ALA A 107 1.37 -14.00 -6.51
C ALA A 107 0.17 -14.95 -6.68
N VAL A 108 -1.05 -14.45 -6.55
CA VAL A 108 -2.28 -15.24 -6.75
C VAL A 108 -2.44 -15.64 -8.21
N ALA A 109 -2.25 -14.71 -9.15
CA ALA A 109 -2.31 -14.99 -10.58
C ALA A 109 -1.30 -16.09 -10.96
N THR A 110 -0.05 -15.98 -10.48
CA THR A 110 0.98 -17.00 -10.69
C THR A 110 0.56 -18.35 -10.09
N ALA A 111 0.04 -18.38 -8.87
CA ALA A 111 -0.35 -19.61 -8.18
C ALA A 111 -1.55 -20.32 -8.85
N THR A 112 -2.43 -19.54 -9.48
CA THR A 112 -3.65 -20.03 -10.17
C THR A 112 -3.45 -20.24 -11.67
N GLY A 113 -2.29 -19.89 -12.22
CA GLY A 113 -1.98 -20.02 -13.65
C GLY A 113 -2.68 -18.99 -14.53
N ILE A 114 -3.18 -17.90 -13.95
CA ILE A 114 -3.77 -16.78 -14.69
C ILE A 114 -2.63 -15.91 -15.25
N VAL A 115 -2.64 -15.69 -16.56
CA VAL A 115 -1.66 -14.82 -17.24
C VAL A 115 -2.19 -13.40 -17.27
N ILE A 116 -1.42 -12.49 -16.68
CA ILE A 116 -1.63 -11.05 -16.79
C ILE A 116 -0.51 -10.50 -17.66
N ARG A 117 -0.86 -9.90 -18.81
CA ARG A 117 0.12 -9.31 -19.74
C ARG A 117 0.61 -7.97 -19.23
N GLU A 118 -0.33 -7.12 -18.86
CA GLU A 118 -0.10 -5.82 -18.25
C GLU A 118 -1.16 -5.52 -17.22
N GLY A 119 -0.85 -4.67 -16.25
CA GLY A 119 -1.83 -4.27 -15.25
C GLY A 119 -1.42 -3.05 -14.47
N THR A 120 -2.40 -2.25 -14.11
CA THR A 120 -2.27 -1.09 -13.24
C THR A 120 -3.13 -1.28 -12.00
N VAL A 121 -2.60 -0.95 -10.85
CA VAL A 121 -3.33 -0.90 -9.58
C VAL A 121 -3.34 0.54 -9.11
N SER A 122 -4.51 1.06 -8.79
CA SER A 122 -4.68 2.42 -8.28
C SER A 122 -5.53 2.42 -7.01
N ALA A 123 -5.28 3.37 -6.12
CA ALA A 123 -6.08 3.58 -4.93
C ALA A 123 -6.41 5.07 -4.79
N GLU A 124 -7.65 5.35 -4.42
CA GLU A 124 -8.12 6.69 -4.08
C GLU A 124 -8.72 6.68 -2.68
N GLY A 125 -8.55 7.77 -1.94
CA GLY A 125 -9.08 7.88 -0.59
C GLY A 125 -9.68 9.26 -0.33
N ASP A 126 -10.88 9.30 0.27
CA ASP A 126 -11.58 10.53 0.60
C ASP A 126 -11.31 10.92 2.05
N LEU A 127 -10.74 12.10 2.26
CA LEU A 127 -10.48 12.71 3.57
C LEU A 127 -11.29 14.00 3.72
N ASP A 128 -11.84 14.21 4.91
CA ASP A 128 -12.43 15.51 5.27
C ASP A 128 -11.54 16.21 6.32
N PHE A 129 -10.78 17.18 5.87
CA PHE A 129 -9.83 17.89 6.73
C PHE A 129 -10.44 18.73 7.83
N ARG A 130 -11.78 18.95 7.86
CA ARG A 130 -12.46 19.56 9.00
C ARG A 130 -12.25 18.75 10.28
N GLY A 131 -12.24 17.41 10.16
CA GLY A 131 -11.92 16.53 11.29
C GLY A 131 -10.47 16.68 11.75
N THR A 132 -9.52 16.61 10.81
CA THR A 132 -8.08 16.71 11.10
C THR A 132 -7.72 18.09 11.72
N LEU A 133 -8.32 19.18 11.24
CA LEU A 133 -8.08 20.53 11.75
C LEU A 133 -8.92 20.87 13.00
N GLY A 134 -9.76 19.94 13.45
CA GLY A 134 -10.62 20.16 14.63
C GLY A 134 -11.70 21.21 14.43
N VAL A 135 -12.05 21.53 13.18
CA VAL A 135 -13.13 22.48 12.82
C VAL A 135 -14.49 21.90 13.17
N ASP A 136 -14.66 20.59 12.94
CA ASP A 136 -15.87 19.86 13.25
C ASP A 136 -15.53 18.50 13.89
N LYS A 137 -15.83 18.35 15.18
CA LYS A 137 -15.54 17.15 15.95
C LYS A 137 -16.42 15.95 15.58
N SER A 138 -17.52 16.16 14.88
CA SER A 138 -18.38 15.10 14.38
C SER A 138 -17.85 14.44 13.11
N VAL A 139 -16.89 15.08 12.44
CA VAL A 139 -16.25 14.58 11.23
C VAL A 139 -15.09 13.63 11.58
N PRO A 140 -15.06 12.39 11.04
CA PRO A 140 -13.95 11.48 11.24
C PRO A 140 -12.62 12.04 10.72
N VAL A 141 -11.52 11.77 11.44
CA VAL A 141 -10.18 12.26 11.07
C VAL A 141 -9.55 11.42 9.96
N GLY A 142 -9.84 10.10 9.91
CA GLY A 142 -9.28 9.17 8.94
C GLY A 142 -9.97 9.20 7.58
N PHE A 143 -9.52 8.34 6.68
CA PHE A 143 -10.21 8.11 5.42
C PHE A 143 -11.66 7.67 5.66
N GLN A 144 -12.59 8.34 4.99
CA GLN A 144 -14.02 7.98 5.05
C GLN A 144 -14.37 6.91 4.02
N ARG A 145 -13.62 6.87 2.91
CA ARG A 145 -13.75 5.87 1.85
C ARG A 145 -12.41 5.66 1.18
N ILE A 146 -12.07 4.42 0.87
CA ILE A 146 -10.95 4.05 0.00
C ILE A 146 -11.49 3.20 -1.13
N ARG A 147 -11.04 3.47 -2.34
CA ARG A 147 -11.35 2.72 -3.58
C ARG A 147 -10.06 2.16 -4.12
N LEU A 148 -10.01 0.84 -4.30
CA LEU A 148 -8.89 0.13 -4.92
C LEU A 148 -9.37 -0.40 -6.27
N HIS A 149 -8.63 -0.10 -7.32
CA HIS A 149 -8.99 -0.47 -8.68
C HIS A 149 -7.85 -1.20 -9.38
N PHE A 150 -8.21 -2.16 -10.24
CA PHE A 150 -7.29 -2.97 -11.02
C PHE A 150 -7.70 -2.91 -12.48
N ASP A 151 -6.83 -2.38 -13.34
CA ASP A 151 -6.94 -2.46 -14.79
C ASP A 151 -5.99 -3.56 -15.27
N LEU A 152 -6.52 -4.62 -15.87
CA LEU A 152 -5.75 -5.82 -16.21
C LEU A 152 -5.94 -6.19 -17.68
N ASP A 153 -4.83 -6.34 -18.41
CA ASP A 153 -4.80 -6.97 -19.71
C ASP A 153 -4.58 -8.49 -19.55
N THR A 154 -5.64 -9.26 -19.80
CA THR A 154 -5.65 -10.71 -19.60
C THR A 154 -6.73 -11.36 -20.43
N ASP A 155 -6.56 -12.63 -20.80
CA ASP A 155 -7.57 -13.47 -21.43
C ASP A 155 -8.36 -14.29 -20.40
N ALA A 156 -8.23 -14.03 -19.11
CA ALA A 156 -8.93 -14.73 -18.06
C ALA A 156 -10.44 -14.51 -18.16
N SER A 157 -11.22 -15.56 -17.92
CA SER A 157 -12.69 -15.45 -17.87
C SER A 157 -13.13 -14.61 -16.66
N ASN A 158 -14.36 -14.10 -16.70
CA ASN A 158 -14.96 -13.37 -15.58
C ASN A 158 -14.95 -14.18 -14.27
N GLU A 159 -15.13 -15.49 -14.33
CA GLU A 159 -15.08 -16.37 -13.17
C GLU A 159 -13.66 -16.45 -12.58
N GLN A 160 -12.65 -16.55 -13.45
CA GLN A 160 -11.25 -16.51 -13.04
C GLN A 160 -10.87 -15.16 -12.44
N LEU A 161 -11.32 -14.04 -13.05
CA LEU A 161 -11.10 -12.69 -12.52
C LEU A 161 -11.76 -12.50 -11.15
N ASN A 162 -13.02 -12.93 -10.99
CA ASN A 162 -13.71 -12.86 -9.70
C ASN A 162 -12.96 -13.66 -8.61
N THR A 163 -12.44 -14.83 -8.98
CA THR A 163 -11.65 -15.66 -8.07
C THR A 163 -10.32 -14.98 -7.73
N LEU A 164 -9.65 -14.40 -8.73
CA LEU A 164 -8.40 -13.64 -8.56
C LEU A 164 -8.60 -12.46 -7.61
N MET A 165 -9.64 -11.65 -7.81
CA MET A 165 -9.94 -10.50 -6.94
C MET A 165 -10.23 -10.96 -5.51
N ARG A 166 -11.14 -11.91 -5.31
CA ARG A 166 -11.48 -12.44 -3.99
C ARG A 166 -10.27 -12.98 -3.22
N LEU A 167 -9.35 -13.66 -3.91
CA LEU A 167 -8.11 -14.16 -3.29
C LEU A 167 -7.11 -13.04 -3.04
N THR A 168 -7.03 -12.05 -3.92
CA THR A 168 -6.20 -10.86 -3.72
C THR A 168 -6.65 -10.08 -2.49
N GLU A 169 -7.93 -9.79 -2.35
CA GLU A 169 -8.50 -9.17 -1.15
C GLU A 169 -8.19 -9.98 0.12
N ARG A 170 -8.40 -11.30 0.06
CA ARG A 170 -8.17 -12.20 1.22
C ARG A 170 -6.73 -12.21 1.71
N TYR A 171 -5.75 -12.14 0.81
CA TYR A 171 -4.33 -12.31 1.15
C TYR A 171 -3.53 -11.00 1.17
N CYS A 172 -4.11 -9.88 0.75
CA CYS A 172 -3.47 -8.58 0.85
C CYS A 172 -3.46 -8.10 2.29
N VAL A 173 -2.27 -8.11 2.92
CA VAL A 173 -2.10 -7.75 4.33
C VAL A 173 -2.59 -6.33 4.61
N VAL A 174 -2.25 -5.36 3.76
CA VAL A 174 -2.65 -3.96 3.95
C VAL A 174 -4.16 -3.80 3.80
N TYR A 175 -4.77 -4.42 2.77
CA TYR A 175 -6.22 -4.42 2.58
C TYR A 175 -6.94 -4.99 3.81
N GLN A 176 -6.53 -6.18 4.29
CA GLN A 176 -7.13 -6.82 5.45
C GLN A 176 -6.97 -5.98 6.72
N THR A 177 -5.80 -5.35 6.91
CA THR A 177 -5.56 -4.45 8.04
C THR A 177 -6.47 -3.22 8.02
N LEU A 178 -6.77 -2.67 6.84
CA LEU A 178 -7.69 -1.53 6.68
C LEU A 178 -9.15 -1.93 6.90
N CYS A 179 -9.55 -3.14 6.45
CA CYS A 179 -10.92 -3.65 6.62
C CYS A 179 -11.21 -4.13 8.05
N THR A 180 -10.19 -4.66 8.74
CA THR A 180 -10.29 -5.18 10.10
C THR A 180 -9.10 -4.66 10.90
N PRO A 181 -9.20 -3.41 11.42
CA PRO A 181 -8.09 -2.77 12.10
C PRO A 181 -7.69 -3.55 13.36
N PRO A 182 -6.38 -3.76 13.58
CA PRO A 182 -5.89 -4.43 14.78
C PRO A 182 -6.02 -3.54 16.00
N GLU A 183 -5.88 -4.12 17.19
CA GLU A 183 -5.74 -3.36 18.44
C GLU A 183 -4.49 -2.48 18.36
N MET A 184 -4.64 -1.21 18.75
CA MET A 184 -3.58 -0.21 18.72
C MET A 184 -3.19 0.20 20.13
N ASN A 185 -1.91 0.06 20.48
CA ASN A 185 -1.35 0.50 21.75
C ASN A 185 -0.36 1.66 21.54
N VAL A 186 -0.53 2.74 22.29
CA VAL A 186 0.33 3.91 22.24
C VAL A 186 1.09 4.07 23.56
N SER A 187 2.38 4.28 23.50
CA SER A 187 3.22 4.57 24.66
C SER A 187 4.14 5.75 24.37
N HIS A 188 4.58 6.45 25.42
CA HIS A 188 5.55 7.53 25.30
C HIS A 188 6.59 7.44 26.42
N ARG A 189 7.77 7.97 26.15
CA ARG A 189 8.83 8.17 27.14
C ARG A 189 9.42 9.56 26.94
N ALA A 190 9.39 10.39 27.99
CA ALA A 190 10.16 11.62 28.01
C ALA A 190 11.62 11.29 28.34
N VAL A 191 12.55 11.67 27.47
CA VAL A 191 13.98 11.57 27.72
C VAL A 191 14.42 12.98 28.16
N GLY A 192 14.73 13.13 29.46
CA GLY A 192 15.27 14.38 30.02
C GLY A 192 16.59 14.76 29.31
N ARG A 193 16.84 16.06 29.22
CA ARG A 193 18.12 16.62 28.78
C ARG A 193 19.21 16.37 29.82
#